data_c0712366254de60174da6e9f755fa1e9
#
_entry.id   c0712366254de60174da6e9f755fa1e9
#
_cell.length_a   1.000
_cell.length_b   1.000
_cell.length_c   1.000
_cell.angle_alpha   90.00
_cell.angle_beta   90.00
_cell.angle_gamma   90.00
#
_symmetry.space_group_name_H-M   'P 1'
#
loop_
_entity.id
_entity.type
_entity.pdbx_description
1 polymer ?
#
loop_
_entity_poly.entity_id
_entity_poly.type
_entity_poly.pdbx_seq_one_letter_code
_entity_poly.pdbx_strand_id
1 'polypeptide(L)'
;MVAKQPETRFKRYNLLRYAWRFRCAAIGIALLPFLLFEISLRILDIGDVNEALDPFIAINHPVSLFELNAEQTQYQTVAARKRYFQNVSFPKTKTDDTFRIFCLGGSTVQGRPFAVETSFTSWLKLQLEVADPNRKWEVVNCGGVSYASYRLLPILTEVMNYEPDLVVIYTGHNEFLEDRTYAHLRDPSRWQSISQQAVRNIRTIHLAREMWHKITGDSVSTQKVTLAAEVETILDHQAGLKSYQRDRTWQANVIEHFKFNIRKMIAICDSNRVPLYLCNPASNIRDCTPFKSAPTSGLDQATIQSIQQTKSDIPKQLQSRSVKPIRESAHRLTQLDPHNAATLYQAGLLLLNNGAGVAARDVLLRAKDEDICPLRILTVMNEFLVSVPSGQALQVIDVQEYFAERSPVQIPGDNLFLDHVHPTIRGHQLIA
;
A
#
# COMPACT_ATOMS: atom_id res chain seq x y z
N MET A 1 78.53 -26.06 2.28
CA MET A 1 77.35 -25.25 1.96
C MET A 1 76.39 -26.10 1.14
N VAL A 2 75.36 -26.61 1.75
CA VAL A 2 74.38 -27.47 1.10
C VAL A 2 73.12 -26.63 0.84
N ALA A 3 72.76 -26.41 -0.42
CA ALA A 3 71.58 -25.66 -0.83
C ALA A 3 70.33 -26.49 -0.52
N LYS A 4 69.43 -25.95 0.30
CA LYS A 4 68.09 -26.51 0.56
C LYS A 4 67.16 -26.25 -0.62
N GLN A 5 66.58 -27.32 -1.14
CA GLN A 5 65.64 -27.32 -2.26
C GLN A 5 64.30 -26.62 -1.95
N PRO A 6 63.64 -25.94 -2.93
CA PRO A 6 62.35 -25.27 -2.79
C PRO A 6 61.15 -26.17 -3.10
N GLU A 7 61.25 -27.50 -3.18
CA GLU A 7 60.17 -28.39 -3.66
C GLU A 7 58.99 -28.63 -2.68
N THR A 8 59.16 -28.32 -1.42
CA THR A 8 58.13 -28.67 -0.41
C THR A 8 56.92 -27.72 -0.36
N ARG A 9 57.08 -26.48 -0.84
CA ARG A 9 55.98 -25.48 -0.82
C ARG A 9 54.94 -25.69 -1.92
N PHE A 10 55.33 -26.11 -3.10
CA PHE A 10 54.44 -26.32 -4.26
C PHE A 10 53.55 -27.57 -4.08
N LYS A 11 54.03 -28.64 -3.49
CA LYS A 11 53.23 -29.85 -3.20
C LYS A 11 52.13 -29.59 -2.13
N ARG A 12 52.41 -28.76 -1.10
CA ARG A 12 51.39 -28.38 -0.07
C ARG A 12 50.27 -27.53 -0.67
N TYR A 13 50.54 -26.62 -1.61
CA TYR A 13 49.56 -25.75 -2.25
C TYR A 13 48.60 -26.55 -3.13
N ASN A 14 49.07 -27.55 -3.85
CA ASN A 14 48.25 -28.41 -4.68
C ASN A 14 47.36 -29.36 -3.83
N LEU A 15 47.85 -29.92 -2.76
CA LEU A 15 47.09 -30.74 -1.81
C LEU A 15 45.96 -29.96 -1.12
N LEU A 16 46.19 -28.71 -0.75
CA LEU A 16 45.14 -27.86 -0.20
C LEU A 16 44.05 -27.49 -1.23
N ARG A 17 44.41 -27.27 -2.50
CA ARG A 17 43.50 -27.02 -3.59
C ARG A 17 42.63 -28.25 -3.92
N TYR A 18 43.21 -29.45 -3.90
CA TYR A 18 42.48 -30.70 -4.08
C TYR A 18 41.55 -31.00 -2.92
N ALA A 19 41.99 -30.80 -1.69
CA ALA A 19 41.17 -30.97 -0.49
C ALA A 19 40.01 -29.96 -0.46
N TRP A 20 40.20 -28.72 -0.93
CA TRP A 20 39.15 -27.72 -0.99
C TRP A 20 38.12 -28.05 -2.09
N ARG A 21 38.56 -28.47 -3.29
CA ARG A 21 37.69 -28.92 -4.38
C ARG A 21 36.85 -30.15 -3.98
N PHE A 22 37.48 -31.11 -3.29
CA PHE A 22 36.78 -32.29 -2.77
C PHE A 22 35.72 -31.88 -1.71
N ARG A 23 36.03 -30.96 -0.82
CA ARG A 23 35.06 -30.46 0.15
C ARG A 23 33.91 -29.73 -0.51
N CYS A 24 34.17 -28.89 -1.50
CA CYS A 24 33.12 -28.21 -2.25
C CYS A 24 32.24 -29.22 -3.05
N ALA A 25 32.84 -30.21 -3.66
CA ALA A 25 32.10 -31.27 -4.36
C ALA A 25 31.27 -32.12 -3.39
N ALA A 26 31.79 -32.48 -2.24
CA ALA A 26 31.04 -33.18 -1.19
C ALA A 26 29.86 -32.40 -0.66
N ILE A 27 30.05 -31.07 -0.41
CA ILE A 27 28.95 -30.18 -0.03
C ILE A 27 27.90 -30.07 -1.14
N GLY A 28 28.35 -29.93 -2.41
CA GLY A 28 27.43 -29.85 -3.56
C GLY A 28 26.61 -31.13 -3.72
N ILE A 29 27.21 -32.30 -3.56
CA ILE A 29 26.52 -33.61 -3.61
C ILE A 29 25.55 -33.74 -2.41
N ALA A 30 25.92 -33.30 -1.23
CA ALA A 30 25.07 -33.37 -0.07
C ALA A 30 23.84 -32.41 -0.18
N LEU A 31 23.99 -31.27 -0.85
CA LEU A 31 22.91 -30.31 -1.06
C LEU A 31 22.01 -30.67 -2.27
N LEU A 32 22.49 -31.49 -3.20
CA LEU A 32 21.77 -31.84 -4.41
C LEU A 32 20.39 -32.47 -4.16
N PRO A 33 20.21 -33.42 -3.22
CA PRO A 33 18.88 -33.97 -2.91
C PRO A 33 17.89 -32.92 -2.44
N PHE A 34 18.35 -31.96 -1.61
CA PHE A 34 17.52 -30.86 -1.12
C PHE A 34 17.12 -29.91 -2.26
N LEU A 35 18.03 -29.63 -3.18
CA LEU A 35 17.77 -28.80 -4.36
C LEU A 35 16.76 -29.47 -5.29
N LEU A 36 16.93 -30.77 -5.57
CA LEU A 36 16.01 -31.54 -6.40
C LEU A 36 14.62 -31.65 -5.75
N PHE A 37 14.56 -31.83 -4.45
CA PHE A 37 13.31 -31.86 -3.70
C PHE A 37 12.60 -30.49 -3.75
N GLU A 38 13.31 -29.40 -3.54
CA GLU A 38 12.77 -28.02 -3.66
C GLU A 38 12.23 -27.76 -5.07
N ILE A 39 12.96 -28.17 -6.12
CA ILE A 39 12.51 -28.05 -7.51
C ILE A 39 11.24 -28.88 -7.75
N SER A 40 11.19 -30.09 -7.22
CA SER A 40 10.01 -30.97 -7.34
C SER A 40 8.78 -30.35 -6.67
N LEU A 41 8.94 -29.75 -5.48
CA LEU A 41 7.86 -29.05 -4.78
C LEU A 41 7.35 -27.85 -5.59
N ARG A 42 8.25 -27.14 -6.27
CA ARG A 42 7.88 -26.00 -7.13
C ARG A 42 7.15 -26.42 -8.40
N ILE A 43 7.55 -27.54 -9.01
CA ILE A 43 6.89 -28.09 -10.22
C ILE A 43 5.51 -28.66 -9.88
N LEU A 44 5.36 -29.30 -8.73
CA LEU A 44 4.11 -29.91 -8.27
C LEU A 44 3.18 -28.91 -7.55
N ASP A 45 3.64 -27.67 -7.41
CA ASP A 45 2.95 -26.59 -6.67
C ASP A 45 2.55 -26.94 -5.23
N ILE A 46 3.38 -27.79 -4.58
CA ILE A 46 3.18 -28.22 -3.20
C ILE A 46 3.93 -27.28 -2.26
N GLY A 47 3.29 -26.89 -1.16
CA GLY A 47 3.88 -26.04 -0.11
C GLY A 47 4.14 -24.61 -0.60
N ASP A 48 3.21 -24.04 -1.37
CA ASP A 48 3.34 -22.66 -1.82
C ASP A 48 3.38 -21.72 -0.62
N VAL A 49 4.49 -20.99 -0.53
CA VAL A 49 4.74 -20.01 0.55
C VAL A 49 3.75 -18.84 0.47
N ASN A 50 3.01 -18.71 -0.63
CA ASN A 50 2.01 -17.66 -0.80
C ASN A 50 0.76 -17.84 0.09
N GLU A 51 0.47 -19.04 0.59
CA GLU A 51 -0.60 -19.23 1.57
C GLU A 51 -0.18 -18.97 3.02
N ALA A 52 1.11 -19.01 3.31
CA ALA A 52 1.60 -18.94 4.67
C ALA A 52 2.25 -17.60 4.98
N LEU A 53 1.57 -16.82 5.78
CA LEU A 53 2.11 -15.71 6.55
C LEU A 53 2.59 -14.50 5.71
N ASP A 54 1.86 -13.41 5.86
CA ASP A 54 2.35 -12.07 5.59
C ASP A 54 3.81 -11.97 6.12
N PRO A 55 4.84 -11.73 5.26
CA PRO A 55 6.23 -11.67 5.69
C PRO A 55 6.50 -10.49 6.63
N PHE A 56 5.57 -9.53 6.70
CA PHE A 56 5.68 -8.35 7.52
C PHE A 56 4.96 -8.54 8.85
N ILE A 57 3.79 -9.22 8.85
CA ILE A 57 2.98 -9.41 10.06
C ILE A 57 2.16 -10.69 9.94
N ALA A 58 2.21 -11.53 10.97
CA ALA A 58 1.28 -12.63 11.13
C ALA A 58 -0.07 -12.08 11.66
N ILE A 59 -0.96 -11.70 10.75
CA ILE A 59 -2.27 -11.16 11.10
C ILE A 59 -3.28 -12.30 11.22
N ASN A 60 -3.88 -12.43 12.39
CA ASN A 60 -5.03 -13.30 12.60
C ASN A 60 -6.30 -12.46 12.70
N HIS A 61 -7.34 -12.82 11.95
CA HIS A 61 -8.63 -12.14 12.03
C HIS A 61 -9.61 -12.93 12.86
N PRO A 62 -9.95 -12.44 14.05
CA PRO A 62 -10.85 -13.17 14.95
C PRO A 62 -12.33 -12.97 14.62
N VAL A 63 -12.70 -11.94 13.83
CA VAL A 63 -14.11 -11.58 13.62
C VAL A 63 -14.37 -11.29 12.15
N SER A 64 -15.28 -12.05 11.55
CA SER A 64 -15.80 -11.81 10.20
C SER A 64 -16.41 -10.42 10.06
N LEU A 65 -16.53 -9.93 8.83
CA LEU A 65 -17.25 -8.69 8.53
C LEU A 65 -18.77 -8.93 8.53
N PHE A 66 -19.19 -10.12 8.07
CA PHE A 66 -20.58 -10.46 7.93
C PHE A 66 -20.96 -11.70 8.75
N GLU A 67 -22.21 -11.73 9.22
CA GLU A 67 -22.87 -12.85 9.88
C GLU A 67 -24.25 -13.07 9.28
N LEU A 68 -24.81 -14.28 9.42
CA LEU A 68 -26.19 -14.54 9.02
C LEU A 68 -27.15 -13.88 10.01
N ASN A 69 -28.23 -13.30 9.48
CA ASN A 69 -29.34 -12.82 10.30
C ASN A 69 -30.05 -13.98 11.02
N ALA A 70 -30.95 -13.67 11.95
CA ALA A 70 -31.66 -14.69 12.75
C ALA A 70 -32.46 -15.68 11.88
N GLU A 71 -33.01 -15.21 10.76
CA GLU A 71 -33.77 -16.04 9.82
C GLU A 71 -32.87 -16.85 8.86
N GLN A 72 -31.55 -16.68 8.93
CA GLN A 72 -30.56 -17.33 8.07
C GLN A 72 -30.78 -17.11 6.54
N THR A 73 -31.40 -16.02 6.19
CA THR A 73 -31.73 -15.64 4.81
C THR A 73 -30.81 -14.58 4.23
N GLN A 74 -30.17 -13.78 5.09
CA GLN A 74 -29.32 -12.66 4.66
C GLN A 74 -28.01 -12.64 5.48
N TYR A 75 -26.93 -12.25 4.83
CA TYR A 75 -25.74 -11.78 5.51
C TYR A 75 -25.92 -10.32 5.90
N GLN A 76 -25.44 -9.93 7.07
CA GLN A 76 -25.48 -8.58 7.59
C GLN A 76 -24.16 -8.23 8.26
N THR A 77 -23.81 -6.94 8.30
CA THR A 77 -22.60 -6.47 9.00
C THR A 77 -22.66 -6.81 10.48
N VAL A 78 -21.64 -7.51 11.00
CA VAL A 78 -21.51 -7.88 12.42
C VAL A 78 -21.56 -6.64 13.30
N ALA A 79 -22.27 -6.70 14.41
CA ALA A 79 -22.48 -5.57 15.33
C ALA A 79 -21.18 -4.91 15.77
N ALA A 80 -20.13 -5.70 16.08
CA ALA A 80 -18.81 -5.21 16.47
C ALA A 80 -18.07 -4.42 15.36
N ARG A 81 -18.47 -4.60 14.09
CA ARG A 81 -17.86 -3.93 12.93
C ARG A 81 -18.56 -2.63 12.54
N LYS A 82 -19.80 -2.40 12.98
CA LYS A 82 -20.62 -1.22 12.58
C LYS A 82 -20.01 0.13 12.95
N ARG A 83 -19.03 0.17 13.85
CA ARG A 83 -18.28 1.39 14.18
C ARG A 83 -17.41 1.88 13.02
N TYR A 84 -16.87 0.95 12.22
CA TYR A 84 -15.91 1.24 11.14
C TYR A 84 -16.50 1.02 9.75
N PHE A 85 -17.52 0.17 9.63
CA PHE A 85 -18.16 -0.22 8.38
C PHE A 85 -19.60 0.26 8.33
N GLN A 86 -20.14 0.38 7.13
CA GLN A 86 -21.57 0.63 6.94
C GLN A 86 -22.38 -0.59 7.38
N ASN A 87 -23.63 -0.34 7.79
CA ASN A 87 -24.58 -1.40 8.05
C ASN A 87 -25.20 -1.85 6.72
N VAL A 88 -24.63 -2.90 6.14
CA VAL A 88 -25.09 -3.46 4.86
C VAL A 88 -25.62 -4.87 5.07
N SER A 89 -26.57 -5.26 4.20
CA SER A 89 -27.07 -6.63 4.13
C SER A 89 -27.26 -7.06 2.67
N PHE A 90 -27.11 -8.35 2.42
CA PHE A 90 -27.33 -8.97 1.11
C PHE A 90 -27.83 -10.40 1.27
N PRO A 91 -28.60 -10.94 0.29
CA PRO A 91 -29.16 -12.29 0.38
C PRO A 91 -28.09 -13.37 0.51
N LYS A 92 -28.36 -14.39 1.35
CA LYS A 92 -27.51 -15.57 1.48
C LYS A 92 -27.44 -16.33 0.15
N THR A 93 -28.59 -16.55 -0.47
CA THR A 93 -28.68 -17.26 -1.75
C THR A 93 -28.66 -16.27 -2.88
N LYS A 94 -27.71 -16.42 -3.78
CA LYS A 94 -27.62 -15.68 -5.03
C LYS A 94 -28.48 -16.36 -6.09
N THR A 95 -29.28 -15.58 -6.81
CA THR A 95 -30.08 -16.07 -7.94
C THR A 95 -29.31 -15.93 -9.26
N ASP A 96 -29.65 -16.71 -10.28
CA ASP A 96 -28.90 -16.72 -11.56
C ASP A 96 -28.92 -15.36 -12.29
N ASP A 97 -29.95 -14.55 -12.05
CA ASP A 97 -30.08 -13.19 -12.59
C ASP A 97 -29.31 -12.12 -11.76
N THR A 98 -28.72 -12.51 -10.65
CA THR A 98 -27.99 -11.60 -9.77
C THR A 98 -26.52 -11.49 -10.16
N PHE A 99 -26.02 -10.25 -10.24
CA PHE A 99 -24.60 -9.94 -10.33
C PHE A 99 -24.15 -9.24 -9.05
N ARG A 100 -23.22 -9.89 -8.33
CA ARG A 100 -22.79 -9.45 -6.99
C ARG A 100 -21.39 -8.87 -7.02
N ILE A 101 -21.27 -7.60 -6.65
CA ILE A 101 -20.03 -6.82 -6.65
C ILE A 101 -19.67 -6.48 -5.21
N PHE A 102 -18.45 -6.79 -4.80
CA PHE A 102 -17.91 -6.34 -3.50
C PHE A 102 -16.90 -5.22 -3.71
N CYS A 103 -17.11 -4.08 -3.04
CA CYS A 103 -16.23 -2.93 -3.09
C CYS A 103 -15.44 -2.81 -1.79
N LEU A 104 -14.13 -3.03 -1.83
CA LEU A 104 -13.23 -3.03 -0.68
C LEU A 104 -12.35 -1.77 -0.66
N GLY A 105 -12.13 -1.21 0.53
CA GLY A 105 -11.22 -0.08 0.70
C GLY A 105 -11.36 0.61 2.06
N GLY A 106 -10.87 1.83 2.13
CA GLY A 106 -10.91 2.68 3.32
C GLY A 106 -12.21 3.47 3.46
N SER A 107 -12.13 4.60 4.16
CA SER A 107 -13.25 5.51 4.40
C SER A 107 -13.86 6.10 3.13
N THR A 108 -13.09 6.22 2.05
CA THR A 108 -13.61 6.66 0.74
C THR A 108 -14.61 5.63 0.17
N VAL A 109 -14.32 4.34 0.26
CA VAL A 109 -15.27 3.28 -0.15
C VAL A 109 -16.47 3.26 0.78
N GLN A 110 -16.24 3.41 2.09
CA GLN A 110 -17.31 3.48 3.08
C GLN A 110 -18.28 4.65 2.80
N GLY A 111 -17.81 5.74 2.19
CA GLY A 111 -18.64 6.89 1.79
C GLY A 111 -18.54 8.12 2.71
N ARG A 112 -17.57 8.12 3.68
CA ARG A 112 -17.41 9.28 4.59
C ARG A 112 -17.18 10.60 3.85
N PRO A 113 -17.65 11.70 4.43
CA PRO A 113 -18.38 11.84 5.70
C PRO A 113 -19.90 11.62 5.58
N PHE A 114 -20.38 11.27 4.40
CA PHE A 114 -21.78 11.10 4.09
C PHE A 114 -22.32 9.72 4.52
N ALA A 115 -23.65 9.56 4.41
CA ALA A 115 -24.29 8.26 4.53
C ALA A 115 -24.01 7.39 3.28
N VAL A 116 -24.24 6.08 3.40
CA VAL A 116 -23.91 5.09 2.35
C VAL A 116 -24.61 5.36 1.03
N GLU A 117 -25.79 5.97 1.05
CA GLU A 117 -26.60 6.31 -0.12
C GLU A 117 -25.89 7.24 -1.11
N THR A 118 -24.92 8.04 -0.64
CA THR A 118 -24.11 8.92 -1.49
C THR A 118 -22.71 8.41 -1.74
N SER A 119 -22.39 7.20 -1.27
CA SER A 119 -21.13 6.55 -1.59
C SER A 119 -21.05 6.16 -3.07
N PHE A 120 -19.86 6.03 -3.62
CA PHE A 120 -19.72 5.60 -5.01
C PHE A 120 -20.32 4.20 -5.24
N THR A 121 -20.34 3.34 -4.23
CA THR A 121 -20.94 2.00 -4.34
C THR A 121 -22.44 2.06 -4.57
N SER A 122 -23.13 3.00 -3.94
CA SER A 122 -24.58 3.22 -4.17
C SER A 122 -24.83 3.87 -5.53
N TRP A 123 -23.99 4.83 -5.94
CA TRP A 123 -24.07 5.40 -7.29
C TRP A 123 -23.77 4.36 -8.36
N LEU A 124 -22.78 3.49 -8.16
CA LEU A 124 -22.47 2.39 -9.07
C LEU A 124 -23.68 1.46 -9.24
N LYS A 125 -24.32 1.07 -8.13
CA LYS A 125 -25.54 0.26 -8.19
C LYS A 125 -26.64 0.93 -9.03
N LEU A 126 -26.94 2.19 -8.76
CA LEU A 126 -27.94 2.94 -9.50
C LEU A 126 -27.61 3.05 -11.00
N GLN A 127 -26.36 3.30 -11.36
CA GLN A 127 -25.93 3.38 -12.75
C GLN A 127 -26.07 2.03 -13.46
N LEU A 128 -25.71 0.93 -12.80
CA LEU A 128 -25.86 -0.42 -13.33
C LEU A 128 -27.33 -0.83 -13.51
N GLU A 129 -28.20 -0.51 -12.55
CA GLU A 129 -29.64 -0.75 -12.66
C GLU A 129 -30.28 0.02 -13.81
N VAL A 130 -29.79 1.22 -14.12
CA VAL A 130 -30.23 2.01 -15.29
C VAL A 130 -29.67 1.44 -16.59
N ALA A 131 -28.39 0.99 -16.57
CA ALA A 131 -27.74 0.47 -17.78
C ALA A 131 -28.27 -0.92 -18.21
N ASP A 132 -28.55 -1.79 -17.25
CA ASP A 132 -29.11 -3.11 -17.48
C ASP A 132 -30.20 -3.41 -16.42
N PRO A 133 -31.46 -3.01 -16.67
CA PRO A 133 -32.56 -3.20 -15.73
C PRO A 133 -33.07 -4.66 -15.67
N ASN A 134 -32.61 -5.54 -16.56
CA ASN A 134 -33.00 -6.95 -16.56
C ASN A 134 -32.18 -7.80 -15.62
N ARG A 135 -31.11 -7.24 -15.06
CA ARG A 135 -30.21 -7.91 -14.12
C ARG A 135 -30.41 -7.35 -12.71
N LYS A 136 -30.36 -8.21 -11.72
CA LYS A 136 -30.36 -7.80 -10.33
C LYS A 136 -28.93 -7.46 -9.90
N TRP A 137 -28.69 -6.21 -9.56
CA TRP A 137 -27.38 -5.73 -9.14
C TRP A 137 -27.27 -5.66 -7.61
N GLU A 138 -26.29 -6.39 -7.06
CA GLU A 138 -25.94 -6.33 -5.65
C GLU A 138 -24.55 -5.71 -5.53
N VAL A 139 -24.46 -4.48 -5.07
CA VAL A 139 -23.18 -3.79 -4.81
C VAL A 139 -23.00 -3.67 -3.31
N VAL A 140 -22.10 -4.46 -2.77
CA VAL A 140 -21.84 -4.59 -1.32
C VAL A 140 -20.67 -3.71 -0.93
N ASN A 141 -20.93 -2.76 -0.03
CA ASN A 141 -19.92 -1.84 0.48
C ASN A 141 -19.13 -2.50 1.62
N CYS A 142 -17.86 -2.79 1.40
CA CYS A 142 -16.90 -3.31 2.37
C CYS A 142 -15.82 -2.27 2.72
N GLY A 143 -16.16 -0.98 2.67
CA GLY A 143 -15.27 0.11 3.07
C GLY A 143 -15.15 0.22 4.59
N GLY A 144 -13.92 0.21 5.11
CA GLY A 144 -13.62 0.36 6.53
C GLY A 144 -12.89 1.68 6.84
N VAL A 145 -13.37 2.45 7.81
CA VAL A 145 -12.70 3.69 8.24
C VAL A 145 -11.28 3.41 8.69
N SER A 146 -10.32 4.15 8.13
CA SER A 146 -8.88 4.02 8.44
C SER A 146 -8.26 2.65 8.08
N TYR A 147 -8.93 1.82 7.28
CA TYR A 147 -8.42 0.51 6.86
C TYR A 147 -7.35 0.65 5.78
N ALA A 148 -6.17 0.15 6.06
CA ALA A 148 -5.06 -0.02 5.12
C ALA A 148 -5.17 -1.35 4.35
N SER A 149 -4.34 -1.53 3.33
CA SER A 149 -4.38 -2.72 2.46
C SER A 149 -4.28 -4.05 3.21
N TYR A 150 -3.41 -4.17 4.19
CA TYR A 150 -3.25 -5.39 4.98
C TYR A 150 -4.49 -5.78 5.79
N ARG A 151 -5.33 -4.80 6.18
CA ARG A 151 -6.60 -5.04 6.87
C ARG A 151 -7.71 -5.51 5.93
N LEU A 152 -7.56 -5.25 4.62
CA LEU A 152 -8.52 -5.67 3.60
C LEU A 152 -8.32 -7.12 3.15
N LEU A 153 -7.10 -7.67 3.26
CA LEU A 153 -6.81 -9.05 2.85
C LEU A 153 -7.75 -10.09 3.43
N PRO A 154 -8.02 -10.11 4.75
CA PRO A 154 -8.91 -11.07 5.34
C PRO A 154 -10.37 -10.84 4.97
N ILE A 155 -10.77 -9.58 4.78
CA ILE A 155 -12.12 -9.26 4.28
C ILE A 155 -12.27 -9.80 2.86
N LEU A 156 -11.25 -9.64 2.02
CA LEU A 156 -11.25 -10.20 0.68
C LEU A 156 -11.34 -11.73 0.70
N THR A 157 -10.59 -12.39 1.58
CA THR A 157 -10.66 -13.85 1.74
C THR A 157 -12.05 -14.30 2.20
N GLU A 158 -12.67 -13.57 3.12
CA GLU A 158 -14.04 -13.82 3.57
C GLU A 158 -15.05 -13.66 2.44
N VAL A 159 -14.92 -12.59 1.66
CA VAL A 159 -15.83 -12.24 0.54
C VAL A 159 -15.88 -13.32 -0.52
N MET A 160 -14.78 -14.06 -0.74
CA MET A 160 -14.77 -15.19 -1.69
C MET A 160 -15.80 -16.28 -1.36
N ASN A 161 -16.26 -16.37 -0.12
CA ASN A 161 -17.30 -17.32 0.29
C ASN A 161 -18.74 -16.88 -0.05
N TYR A 162 -18.91 -15.65 -0.58
CA TYR A 162 -20.23 -15.06 -0.84
C TYR A 162 -20.56 -14.95 -2.34
N GLU A 163 -19.94 -15.77 -3.15
CA GLU A 163 -20.18 -15.88 -4.61
C GLU A 163 -20.04 -14.52 -5.36
N PRO A 164 -18.91 -13.81 -5.23
CA PRO A 164 -18.69 -12.58 -5.95
C PRO A 164 -18.57 -12.81 -7.46
N ASP A 165 -19.18 -11.95 -8.28
CA ASP A 165 -18.95 -11.88 -9.72
C ASP A 165 -17.86 -10.87 -10.08
N LEU A 166 -17.63 -9.88 -9.21
CA LEU A 166 -16.63 -8.85 -9.38
C LEU A 166 -16.18 -8.34 -8.01
N VAL A 167 -14.90 -8.08 -7.86
CA VAL A 167 -14.33 -7.33 -6.74
C VAL A 167 -13.79 -6.01 -7.26
N VAL A 168 -14.07 -4.93 -6.54
CA VAL A 168 -13.50 -3.59 -6.77
C VAL A 168 -12.65 -3.22 -5.56
N ILE A 169 -11.39 -2.90 -5.75
CA ILE A 169 -10.47 -2.47 -4.68
C ILE A 169 -10.02 -1.02 -4.91
N TYR A 170 -10.30 -0.17 -3.92
CA TYR A 170 -9.87 1.23 -3.88
C TYR A 170 -9.15 1.50 -2.56
N THR A 171 -7.81 1.42 -2.52
CA THR A 171 -7.02 1.48 -1.29
C THR A 171 -5.63 2.11 -1.50
N GLY A 172 -5.03 2.61 -0.43
CA GLY A 172 -3.66 3.16 -0.44
C GLY A 172 -3.47 4.43 0.41
N HIS A 173 -4.53 5.05 0.91
CA HIS A 173 -4.41 6.28 1.72
C HIS A 173 -3.98 6.02 3.17
N ASN A 174 -4.31 4.86 3.71
CA ASN A 174 -4.22 4.57 5.15
C ASN A 174 -2.97 3.79 5.56
N GLU A 175 -2.03 3.58 4.65
CA GLU A 175 -0.88 2.69 4.87
C GLU A 175 0.05 3.18 5.99
N PHE A 176 0.08 4.48 6.25
CA PHE A 176 0.95 5.13 7.24
C PHE A 176 0.23 5.51 8.54
N LEU A 177 -1.02 5.08 8.74
CA LEU A 177 -1.80 5.45 9.92
C LEU A 177 -1.40 4.70 11.18
N GLU A 178 -0.94 3.45 11.07
CA GLU A 178 -0.63 2.61 12.22
C GLU A 178 0.86 2.33 12.33
N ASP A 179 1.44 2.62 13.49
CA ASP A 179 2.86 2.35 13.78
C ASP A 179 3.12 0.90 14.18
N ARG A 180 2.18 0.26 14.88
CA ARG A 180 2.35 -1.11 15.40
C ARG A 180 2.67 -2.13 14.32
N THR A 181 2.14 -1.91 13.12
CA THR A 181 2.33 -2.78 11.97
C THR A 181 3.80 -2.89 11.57
N TYR A 182 4.58 -1.85 11.81
CA TYR A 182 5.96 -1.72 11.33
C TYR A 182 6.98 -1.51 12.44
N ALA A 183 6.57 -1.50 13.72
CA ALA A 183 7.47 -1.29 14.84
C ALA A 183 8.65 -2.28 14.83
N HIS A 184 8.40 -3.54 14.47
CA HIS A 184 9.42 -4.59 14.35
C HIS A 184 10.31 -4.45 13.10
N LEU A 185 9.90 -3.66 12.08
CA LEU A 185 10.70 -3.39 10.88
C LEU A 185 11.69 -2.23 11.08
N ARG A 186 11.59 -1.51 12.18
CA ARG A 186 12.52 -0.44 12.56
C ARG A 186 13.82 -0.96 13.17
N ASP A 187 13.87 -2.25 13.53
CA ASP A 187 15.05 -2.83 14.18
C ASP A 187 16.17 -3.10 13.14
N PRO A 188 17.39 -2.56 13.33
CA PRO A 188 18.41 -2.46 12.30
C PRO A 188 19.17 -3.75 11.98
N SER A 189 18.78 -4.92 12.40
CA SER A 189 19.46 -6.16 12.04
C SER A 189 19.15 -6.60 10.58
N ARG A 190 19.63 -5.76 9.66
CA ARG A 190 19.48 -5.91 8.20
C ARG A 190 19.87 -7.29 7.65
N TRP A 191 20.82 -7.97 8.32
CA TRP A 191 21.27 -9.30 7.94
C TRP A 191 20.34 -10.43 8.41
N GLN A 192 19.65 -10.24 9.52
CA GLN A 192 18.67 -11.20 10.00
C GLN A 192 17.39 -11.19 9.14
N SER A 193 16.98 -10.03 8.64
CA SER A 193 15.82 -9.93 7.74
C SER A 193 16.09 -10.56 6.37
N ILE A 194 17.28 -10.35 5.78
CA ILE A 194 17.67 -10.94 4.48
C ILE A 194 17.81 -12.46 4.60
N SER A 195 18.43 -12.96 5.66
CA SER A 195 18.59 -14.40 5.89
C SER A 195 17.24 -15.08 6.20
N GLN A 196 16.39 -14.44 6.98
CA GLN A 196 15.03 -14.93 7.26
C GLN A 196 14.15 -14.91 6.00
N GLN A 197 14.26 -13.91 5.15
CA GLN A 197 13.52 -13.81 3.90
C GLN A 197 13.99 -14.87 2.88
N ALA A 198 15.31 -15.12 2.79
CA ALA A 198 15.85 -16.19 1.95
C ALA A 198 15.39 -17.58 2.41
N VAL A 199 15.41 -17.84 3.74
CA VAL A 199 14.97 -19.10 4.34
C VAL A 199 13.45 -19.30 4.21
N ARG A 200 12.67 -18.22 4.28
CA ARG A 200 11.20 -18.25 4.14
C ARG A 200 10.74 -18.65 2.73
N ASN A 201 11.54 -18.37 1.69
CA ASN A 201 11.20 -18.71 0.30
C ASN A 201 11.53 -20.18 -0.08
N ILE A 202 12.00 -21.00 0.85
CA ILE A 202 12.35 -22.39 0.62
C ILE A 202 11.17 -23.29 1.05
N ARG A 203 10.43 -23.85 0.07
CA ARG A 203 9.27 -24.73 0.29
C ARG A 203 9.60 -25.94 1.16
N THR A 204 10.79 -26.51 1.00
CA THR A 204 11.32 -27.63 1.80
C THR A 204 11.37 -27.32 3.29
N ILE A 205 11.80 -26.11 3.66
CA ILE A 205 11.87 -25.70 5.08
C ILE A 205 10.47 -25.50 5.64
N HIS A 206 9.56 -24.98 4.84
CA HIS A 206 8.17 -24.81 5.24
C HIS A 206 7.48 -26.14 5.55
N LEU A 207 7.58 -27.11 4.64
CA LEU A 207 7.04 -28.45 4.85
C LEU A 207 7.67 -29.18 6.04
N ALA A 208 8.98 -29.07 6.22
CA ALA A 208 9.67 -29.66 7.38
C ALA A 208 9.15 -29.05 8.70
N ARG A 209 8.87 -27.76 8.71
CA ARG A 209 8.32 -27.06 9.87
C ARG A 209 6.87 -27.45 10.15
N GLU A 210 6.04 -27.58 9.14
CA GLU A 210 4.66 -28.10 9.29
C GLU A 210 4.63 -29.54 9.82
N MET A 211 5.48 -30.39 9.28
CA MET A 211 5.59 -31.77 9.76
C MET A 211 6.08 -31.83 11.23
N TRP A 212 7.07 -31.01 11.57
CA TRP A 212 7.56 -30.91 12.94
C TRP A 212 6.45 -30.48 13.90
N HIS A 213 5.65 -29.48 13.55
CA HIS A 213 4.51 -29.03 14.35
C HIS A 213 3.42 -30.10 14.52
N LYS A 214 3.16 -30.89 13.47
CA LYS A 214 2.22 -32.03 13.56
C LYS A 214 2.73 -33.16 14.46
N ILE A 215 4.04 -33.34 14.54
CA ILE A 215 4.67 -34.41 15.34
C ILE A 215 4.84 -34.00 16.80
N THR A 216 5.26 -32.76 17.07
CA THR A 216 5.57 -32.31 18.43
C THR A 216 4.37 -31.78 19.20
N GLY A 217 3.25 -31.54 18.54
CA GLY A 217 2.07 -30.92 19.17
C GLY A 217 2.33 -29.50 19.69
N ASP A 218 3.54 -28.99 19.50
CA ASP A 218 3.90 -27.61 19.83
C ASP A 218 3.29 -26.68 18.80
N SER A 219 2.16 -26.09 19.14
CA SER A 219 1.80 -24.82 18.57
C SER A 219 2.89 -23.82 19.01
N VAL A 220 3.90 -23.60 18.18
CA VAL A 220 4.71 -22.39 18.33
C VAL A 220 3.69 -21.25 18.28
N SER A 221 3.42 -20.68 19.43
CA SER A 221 2.83 -19.35 19.51
C SER A 221 3.87 -18.37 18.94
N THR A 222 4.02 -18.35 17.60
CA THR A 222 4.20 -17.06 16.97
C THR A 222 3.02 -16.31 17.54
N GLN A 223 3.27 -15.36 18.44
CA GLN A 223 2.21 -14.45 18.89
C GLN A 223 1.65 -13.85 17.61
N LYS A 224 0.60 -14.51 17.08
CA LYS A 224 -0.14 -13.98 15.96
C LYS A 224 -0.72 -12.71 16.51
N VAL A 225 -0.17 -11.57 16.10
CA VAL A 225 -0.70 -10.27 16.49
C VAL A 225 -2.12 -10.24 15.97
N THR A 226 -3.07 -10.48 16.88
CA THR A 226 -4.48 -10.34 16.58
C THR A 226 -4.73 -8.86 16.42
N LEU A 227 -4.88 -8.37 15.17
CA LEU A 227 -5.32 -7.01 14.97
C LEU A 227 -6.71 -6.86 15.55
N ALA A 228 -6.84 -6.00 16.55
CA ALA A 228 -8.14 -5.56 17.01
C ALA A 228 -8.96 -5.03 15.82
N ALA A 229 -10.29 -5.20 15.84
CA ALA A 229 -11.17 -4.59 14.83
C ALA A 229 -11.01 -3.07 14.80
N GLU A 230 -10.55 -2.50 15.90
CA GLU A 230 -10.27 -1.07 16.08
C GLU A 230 -8.91 -0.71 15.49
N VAL A 231 -8.92 0.33 14.65
CA VAL A 231 -7.70 0.95 14.13
C VAL A 231 -7.20 1.93 15.18
N GLU A 232 -6.03 1.66 15.76
CA GLU A 232 -5.33 2.62 16.61
C GLU A 232 -4.41 3.45 15.71
N THR A 233 -4.86 4.63 15.32
CA THR A 233 -4.03 5.51 14.47
C THR A 233 -2.96 6.19 15.31
N ILE A 234 -1.80 6.46 14.71
CA ILE A 234 -0.72 7.26 15.34
C ILE A 234 -1.23 8.64 15.74
N LEU A 235 -2.19 9.19 14.97
CA LEU A 235 -2.77 10.50 15.22
C LEU A 235 -3.62 10.56 16.51
N ASP A 236 -4.22 9.45 16.92
CA ASP A 236 -5.08 9.37 18.11
C ASP A 236 -4.27 9.16 19.40
N HIS A 237 -2.97 8.88 19.31
CA HIS A 237 -2.09 8.79 20.46
C HIS A 237 -1.77 10.19 21.03
N GLN A 238 -1.43 10.26 22.31
CA GLN A 238 -1.12 11.52 23.03
C GLN A 238 -0.10 12.43 22.32
N ALA A 239 0.81 11.86 21.53
CA ALA A 239 1.81 12.60 20.78
C ALA A 239 1.29 13.09 19.40
N GLY A 240 0.22 12.51 18.84
CA GLY A 240 -0.37 12.91 17.56
C GLY A 240 0.66 13.09 16.45
N LEU A 241 0.63 14.23 15.76
CA LEU A 241 1.60 14.56 14.69
C LEU A 241 3.07 14.55 15.14
N LYS A 242 3.37 14.71 16.44
CA LYS A 242 4.75 14.69 16.93
C LYS A 242 5.41 13.32 16.77
N SER A 243 4.63 12.24 16.76
CA SER A 243 5.10 10.87 16.60
C SER A 243 5.64 10.59 15.19
N TYR A 244 5.18 11.30 14.18
CA TYR A 244 5.69 11.16 12.82
C TYR A 244 7.06 11.84 12.70
N GLN A 245 8.03 11.11 12.19
CA GLN A 245 9.37 11.59 11.89
C GLN A 245 9.78 11.19 10.47
N ARG A 246 10.69 11.97 9.86
CA ARG A 246 11.22 11.60 8.54
C ARG A 246 12.09 10.35 8.68
N ASP A 247 11.53 9.22 8.27
CA ASP A 247 12.18 7.91 8.27
C ASP A 247 12.00 7.26 6.89
N ARG A 248 13.03 7.35 6.05
CA ARG A 248 13.01 6.81 4.69
C ARG A 248 12.98 5.28 4.67
N THR A 249 13.56 4.65 5.69
CA THR A 249 13.56 3.18 5.79
C THR A 249 12.16 2.68 6.13
N TRP A 250 11.52 3.30 7.11
CA TRP A 250 10.12 3.01 7.43
C TRP A 250 9.20 3.25 6.23
N GLN A 251 9.32 4.39 5.55
CA GLN A 251 8.54 4.72 4.37
C GLN A 251 8.70 3.65 3.27
N ALA A 252 9.94 3.23 2.98
CA ALA A 252 10.21 2.19 1.99
C ALA A 252 9.58 0.84 2.38
N ASN A 253 9.66 0.46 3.65
CA ASN A 253 9.07 -0.78 4.15
C ASN A 253 7.54 -0.77 4.04
N VAL A 254 6.88 0.35 4.36
CA VAL A 254 5.43 0.52 4.18
C VAL A 254 5.03 0.38 2.71
N ILE A 255 5.79 1.01 1.81
CA ILE A 255 5.55 0.90 0.35
C ILE A 255 5.68 -0.54 -0.12
N GLU A 256 6.72 -1.27 0.29
CA GLU A 256 6.91 -2.67 -0.12
C GLU A 256 5.83 -3.58 0.48
N HIS A 257 5.39 -3.33 1.71
CA HIS A 257 4.26 -4.04 2.30
C HIS A 257 2.95 -3.79 1.53
N PHE A 258 2.67 -2.55 1.16
CA PHE A 258 1.54 -2.22 0.30
C PHE A 258 1.57 -3.01 -1.02
N LYS A 259 2.71 -2.99 -1.73
CA LYS A 259 2.88 -3.74 -2.98
C LYS A 259 2.68 -5.24 -2.80
N PHE A 260 3.18 -5.80 -1.68
CA PHE A 260 2.96 -7.20 -1.32
C PHE A 260 1.46 -7.49 -1.14
N ASN A 261 0.75 -6.66 -0.38
CA ASN A 261 -0.68 -6.84 -0.13
C ASN A 261 -1.51 -6.79 -1.42
N ILE A 262 -1.22 -5.84 -2.31
CA ILE A 262 -1.90 -5.74 -3.61
C ILE A 262 -1.65 -7.01 -4.45
N ARG A 263 -0.40 -7.50 -4.55
CA ARG A 263 -0.11 -8.74 -5.26
C ARG A 263 -0.87 -9.94 -4.67
N LYS A 264 -0.96 -10.01 -3.34
CA LYS A 264 -1.71 -11.05 -2.65
C LYS A 264 -3.22 -10.96 -2.90
N MET A 265 -3.79 -9.75 -2.95
CA MET A 265 -5.19 -9.54 -3.32
C MET A 265 -5.47 -10.02 -4.75
N ILE A 266 -4.60 -9.70 -5.68
CA ILE A 266 -4.68 -10.17 -7.08
C ILE A 266 -4.66 -11.69 -7.12
N ALA A 267 -3.73 -12.34 -6.41
CA ALA A 267 -3.61 -13.79 -6.36
C ALA A 267 -4.85 -14.47 -5.73
N ILE A 268 -5.46 -13.87 -4.70
CA ILE A 268 -6.71 -14.36 -4.10
C ILE A 268 -7.85 -14.31 -5.14
N CYS A 269 -8.02 -13.21 -5.85
CA CYS A 269 -9.05 -13.09 -6.88
C CYS A 269 -8.82 -14.08 -8.03
N ASP A 270 -7.57 -14.20 -8.51
CA ASP A 270 -7.20 -15.11 -9.60
C ASP A 270 -7.44 -16.58 -9.24
N SER A 271 -6.99 -17.01 -8.05
CA SER A 271 -7.20 -18.39 -7.58
C SER A 271 -8.67 -18.76 -7.41
N ASN A 272 -9.53 -17.80 -7.09
CA ASN A 272 -10.98 -17.98 -7.01
C ASN A 272 -11.70 -17.70 -8.34
N ARG A 273 -10.97 -17.32 -9.41
CA ARG A 273 -11.52 -16.96 -10.72
C ARG A 273 -12.54 -15.82 -10.67
N VAL A 274 -12.32 -14.87 -9.76
CA VAL A 274 -13.17 -13.69 -9.61
C VAL A 274 -12.49 -12.51 -10.29
N PRO A 275 -13.13 -11.83 -11.23
CA PRO A 275 -12.62 -10.60 -11.82
C PRO A 275 -12.34 -9.52 -10.78
N LEU A 276 -11.25 -8.77 -10.98
CA LEU A 276 -10.81 -7.70 -10.09
C LEU A 276 -10.69 -6.38 -10.85
N TYR A 277 -11.35 -5.33 -10.36
CA TYR A 277 -11.09 -3.95 -10.74
C TYR A 277 -10.25 -3.29 -9.65
N LEU A 278 -9.02 -2.94 -10.00
CA LEU A 278 -8.05 -2.30 -9.11
C LEU A 278 -8.00 -0.82 -9.43
N CYS A 279 -8.46 0.02 -8.51
CA CYS A 279 -8.50 1.46 -8.67
C CYS A 279 -7.35 2.12 -7.92
N ASN A 280 -6.59 3.00 -8.58
CA ASN A 280 -5.65 3.84 -7.88
C ASN A 280 -6.38 5.06 -7.27
N PRO A 281 -6.18 5.34 -5.98
CA PRO A 281 -6.91 6.42 -5.32
C PRO A 281 -6.43 7.81 -5.75
N ALA A 282 -7.40 8.71 -6.00
CA ALA A 282 -7.16 10.14 -6.15
C ALA A 282 -7.13 10.85 -4.80
N SER A 283 -6.46 11.98 -4.70
CA SER A 283 -6.39 12.82 -3.50
C SER A 283 -6.38 14.30 -3.82
N ASN A 284 -6.72 15.13 -2.83
CA ASN A 284 -6.64 16.59 -2.93
C ASN A 284 -5.16 17.02 -2.95
N ILE A 285 -4.69 17.42 -4.12
CA ILE A 285 -3.30 17.84 -4.35
C ILE A 285 -3.18 19.35 -4.22
N ARG A 286 -4.18 20.10 -4.75
CA ARG A 286 -4.12 21.56 -4.87
C ARG A 286 -4.38 22.27 -3.56
N ASP A 287 -5.45 21.89 -2.86
CA ASP A 287 -6.01 22.71 -1.77
C ASP A 287 -5.76 22.10 -0.38
N CYS A 288 -5.15 20.91 -0.31
CA CYS A 288 -4.75 20.30 0.96
C CYS A 288 -3.25 20.48 1.22
N THR A 289 -2.91 21.23 2.26
CA THR A 289 -1.53 21.41 2.72
C THR A 289 -0.93 20.11 3.25
N PRO A 290 0.39 19.91 3.19
CA PRO A 290 1.05 18.84 3.93
C PRO A 290 0.76 18.91 5.44
N PHE A 291 0.54 17.75 6.06
CA PHE A 291 0.22 17.66 7.48
C PHE A 291 1.43 17.92 8.36
N LYS A 292 2.61 17.45 7.96
CA LYS A 292 3.85 17.68 8.70
C LYS A 292 5.04 17.86 7.78
N SER A 293 5.81 18.91 8.07
CA SER A 293 6.99 19.28 7.29
C SER A 293 8.19 19.53 8.20
N ALA A 294 9.38 19.27 7.66
CA ALA A 294 10.63 19.65 8.27
C ALA A 294 11.61 20.08 7.17
N PRO A 295 12.57 20.97 7.46
CA PRO A 295 13.62 21.34 6.53
C PRO A 295 14.38 20.11 5.99
N THR A 296 14.97 20.23 4.83
CA THR A 296 15.93 19.25 4.32
C THR A 296 17.09 19.11 5.33
N SER A 297 17.49 17.86 5.62
CA SER A 297 18.56 17.60 6.57
C SER A 297 19.92 18.05 6.02
N GLY A 298 20.78 18.59 6.88
CA GLY A 298 22.16 18.95 6.52
C GLY A 298 22.30 20.27 5.74
N LEU A 299 21.28 21.14 5.73
CA LEU A 299 21.41 22.48 5.14
C LEU A 299 22.44 23.31 5.90
N ASP A 300 23.35 23.94 5.17
CA ASP A 300 24.29 24.90 5.74
C ASP A 300 23.62 26.26 6.00
N GLN A 301 24.28 27.10 6.78
CA GLN A 301 23.76 28.41 7.18
C GLN A 301 23.52 29.34 5.96
N ALA A 302 24.35 29.26 4.93
CA ALA A 302 24.21 30.06 3.71
C ALA A 302 22.96 29.68 2.93
N THR A 303 22.69 28.38 2.81
CA THR A 303 21.47 27.85 2.19
C THR A 303 20.22 28.25 2.99
N ILE A 304 20.24 28.15 4.31
CA ILE A 304 19.14 28.61 5.17
C ILE A 304 18.84 30.09 4.97
N GLN A 305 19.87 30.93 4.94
CA GLN A 305 19.72 32.38 4.67
C GLN A 305 19.16 32.62 3.27
N SER A 306 19.62 31.85 2.26
CA SER A 306 19.11 31.97 0.89
C SER A 306 17.64 31.59 0.78
N ILE A 307 17.17 30.57 1.51
CA ILE A 307 15.75 30.20 1.60
C ILE A 307 14.95 31.34 2.24
N GLN A 308 15.43 31.88 3.36
CA GLN A 308 14.76 32.98 4.06
C GLN A 308 14.67 34.24 3.19
N GLN A 309 15.75 34.61 2.53
CA GLN A 309 15.78 35.72 1.61
C GLN A 309 14.79 35.51 0.45
N THR A 310 14.83 34.34 -0.19
CA THR A 310 13.90 34.03 -1.28
C THR A 310 12.44 34.15 -0.82
N LYS A 311 12.11 33.61 0.37
CA LYS A 311 10.75 33.73 0.94
C LYS A 311 10.37 35.16 1.25
N SER A 312 11.31 36.01 1.74
CA SER A 312 11.05 37.41 2.06
C SER A 312 10.85 38.30 0.82
N ASP A 313 11.37 37.90 -0.33
CA ASP A 313 11.23 38.66 -1.58
C ASP A 313 9.88 38.38 -2.28
N ILE A 314 9.25 37.22 -2.04
CA ILE A 314 7.99 36.81 -2.67
C ILE A 314 6.86 37.86 -2.51
N PRO A 315 6.58 38.44 -1.32
CA PRO A 315 5.53 39.43 -1.18
C PRO A 315 5.73 40.67 -2.06
N LYS A 316 6.98 41.13 -2.20
CA LYS A 316 7.31 42.27 -3.08
C LYS A 316 7.11 41.93 -4.54
N GLN A 317 7.51 40.72 -4.96
CA GLN A 317 7.33 40.21 -6.30
C GLN A 317 5.84 40.08 -6.67
N LEU A 318 5.03 39.60 -5.73
CA LEU A 318 3.56 39.51 -5.89
C LEU A 318 2.93 40.90 -6.06
N GLN A 319 3.37 41.89 -5.27
CA GLN A 319 2.90 43.28 -5.41
C GLN A 319 3.25 43.89 -6.77
N SER A 320 4.44 43.60 -7.28
CA SER A 320 4.88 44.05 -8.63
C SER A 320 4.17 43.34 -9.78
N ARG A 321 3.40 42.28 -9.52
CA ARG A 321 2.76 41.41 -10.52
C ARG A 321 3.72 40.84 -11.57
N SER A 322 5.01 40.74 -11.25
CA SER A 322 6.03 40.26 -12.16
C SER A 322 6.09 38.72 -12.11
N VAL A 323 5.60 38.09 -13.17
CA VAL A 323 5.47 36.61 -13.24
C VAL A 323 6.83 35.90 -13.23
N LYS A 324 7.82 36.43 -13.98
CA LYS A 324 9.13 35.78 -14.12
C LYS A 324 9.89 35.64 -12.80
N PRO A 325 10.11 36.71 -11.99
CA PRO A 325 10.76 36.57 -10.68
C PRO A 325 10.04 35.63 -9.72
N ILE A 326 8.70 35.60 -9.75
CA ILE A 326 7.92 34.68 -8.90
C ILE A 326 8.20 33.24 -9.27
N ARG A 327 8.21 32.88 -10.56
CA ARG A 327 8.55 31.55 -11.04
C ARG A 327 9.98 31.14 -10.69
N GLU A 328 10.93 32.07 -10.86
CA GLU A 328 12.34 31.88 -10.50
C GLU A 328 12.49 31.61 -8.99
N SER A 329 11.80 32.38 -8.14
CA SER A 329 11.76 32.17 -6.69
C SER A 329 11.14 30.82 -6.31
N ALA A 330 10.05 30.40 -6.95
CA ALA A 330 9.45 29.09 -6.75
C ALA A 330 10.44 27.97 -7.09
N HIS A 331 11.07 28.02 -8.27
CA HIS A 331 12.07 27.03 -8.66
C HIS A 331 13.27 27.01 -7.72
N ARG A 332 13.77 28.18 -7.31
CA ARG A 332 14.86 28.29 -6.35
C ARG A 332 14.53 27.62 -5.02
N LEU A 333 13.31 27.83 -4.49
CA LEU A 333 12.87 27.16 -3.27
C LEU A 333 12.84 25.63 -3.40
N THR A 334 12.40 25.10 -4.56
CA THR A 334 12.40 23.64 -4.80
C THR A 334 13.79 23.02 -4.88
N GLN A 335 14.82 23.81 -5.20
CA GLN A 335 16.22 23.39 -5.25
C GLN A 335 16.91 23.51 -3.90
N LEU A 336 16.66 24.62 -3.17
CA LEU A 336 17.30 24.87 -1.87
C LEU A 336 16.76 23.99 -0.75
N ASP A 337 15.47 23.64 -0.78
CA ASP A 337 14.82 22.87 0.27
C ASP A 337 13.95 21.72 -0.31
N PRO A 338 14.57 20.78 -1.05
CA PRO A 338 13.89 19.81 -1.91
C PRO A 338 13.05 18.77 -1.14
N HIS A 339 13.25 18.62 0.15
CA HIS A 339 12.55 17.66 0.99
C HIS A 339 11.61 18.31 2.02
N ASN A 340 11.38 19.59 1.95
CA ASN A 340 10.45 20.29 2.82
C ASN A 340 9.08 20.40 2.17
N ALA A 341 8.14 19.58 2.59
CA ALA A 341 6.79 19.53 2.02
C ALA A 341 6.09 20.90 2.02
N ALA A 342 6.21 21.70 3.10
CA ALA A 342 5.61 23.02 3.16
C ALA A 342 6.25 24.02 2.18
N THR A 343 7.57 23.96 2.02
CA THR A 343 8.29 24.81 1.06
C THR A 343 7.92 24.44 -0.38
N LEU A 344 7.84 23.13 -0.69
CA LEU A 344 7.40 22.62 -1.98
C LEU A 344 5.94 23.01 -2.26
N TYR A 345 5.05 22.85 -1.30
CA TYR A 345 3.64 23.23 -1.46
C TYR A 345 3.49 24.72 -1.77
N GLN A 346 4.19 25.57 -1.03
CA GLN A 346 4.23 27.01 -1.26
C GLN A 346 4.75 27.37 -2.66
N ALA A 347 5.84 26.72 -3.08
CA ALA A 347 6.39 26.90 -4.42
C ALA A 347 5.42 26.44 -5.52
N GLY A 348 4.73 25.31 -5.32
CA GLY A 348 3.71 24.79 -6.23
C GLY A 348 2.54 25.75 -6.39
N LEU A 349 2.03 26.34 -5.31
CA LEU A 349 0.97 27.35 -5.37
C LEU A 349 1.43 28.64 -6.07
N LEU A 350 2.69 29.07 -5.87
CA LEU A 350 3.25 30.21 -6.59
C LEU A 350 3.29 29.95 -8.09
N LEU A 351 3.72 28.77 -8.52
CA LEU A 351 3.74 28.37 -9.93
C LEU A 351 2.31 28.33 -10.50
N LEU A 352 1.38 27.73 -9.76
CA LEU A 352 -0.03 27.61 -10.16
C LEU A 352 -0.66 28.98 -10.40
N ASN A 353 -0.57 29.87 -9.41
CA ASN A 353 -1.17 31.19 -9.45
C ASN A 353 -0.52 32.14 -10.50
N ASN A 354 0.64 31.75 -11.02
CA ASN A 354 1.35 32.48 -12.08
C ASN A 354 1.34 31.74 -13.43
N GLY A 355 0.36 30.87 -13.66
CA GLY A 355 0.07 30.27 -14.94
C GLY A 355 1.07 29.17 -15.38
N ALA A 356 1.79 28.54 -14.45
CA ALA A 356 2.72 27.43 -14.72
C ALA A 356 2.11 26.10 -14.22
N GLY A 357 0.91 25.74 -14.71
CA GLY A 357 0.11 24.62 -14.20
C GLY A 357 0.84 23.28 -14.20
N VAL A 358 1.54 22.91 -15.29
CA VAL A 358 2.30 21.64 -15.37
C VAL A 358 3.39 21.60 -14.31
N ALA A 359 4.23 22.64 -14.22
CA ALA A 359 5.28 22.70 -13.19
C ALA A 359 4.70 22.74 -11.76
N ALA A 360 3.53 23.37 -11.58
CA ALA A 360 2.83 23.40 -10.31
C ALA A 360 2.38 21.99 -9.91
N ARG A 361 1.80 21.19 -10.83
CA ARG A 361 1.38 19.80 -10.59
C ARG A 361 2.56 18.97 -10.07
N ASP A 362 3.69 19.01 -10.75
CA ASP A 362 4.88 18.24 -10.35
C ASP A 362 5.38 18.62 -8.96
N VAL A 363 5.44 19.92 -8.67
CA VAL A 363 5.91 20.41 -7.36
C VAL A 363 4.92 20.09 -6.24
N LEU A 364 3.61 20.19 -6.49
CA LEU A 364 2.57 19.82 -5.52
C LEU A 364 2.52 18.31 -5.25
N LEU A 365 2.73 17.46 -6.24
CA LEU A 365 2.88 16.01 -6.05
C LEU A 365 4.10 15.70 -5.18
N ARG A 366 5.25 16.36 -5.44
CA ARG A 366 6.42 16.22 -4.57
C ARG A 366 6.14 16.71 -3.14
N ALA A 367 5.40 17.79 -2.97
CA ALA A 367 5.00 18.28 -1.64
C ALA A 367 4.17 17.25 -0.88
N LYS A 368 3.24 16.56 -1.56
CA LYS A 368 2.47 15.45 -0.99
C LYS A 368 3.38 14.28 -0.59
N ASP A 369 4.35 13.91 -1.43
CA ASP A 369 5.22 12.76 -1.19
C ASP A 369 6.29 13.02 -0.10
N GLU A 370 6.67 14.28 0.12
CA GLU A 370 7.58 14.72 1.19
C GLU A 370 6.85 15.02 2.52
N ASP A 371 5.54 14.84 2.56
CA ASP A 371 4.78 14.95 3.81
C ASP A 371 5.26 13.89 4.80
N ILE A 372 5.70 14.33 5.99
CA ILE A 372 6.21 13.45 7.05
C ILE A 372 5.07 12.64 7.68
N CYS A 373 3.83 13.14 7.59
CA CYS A 373 2.61 12.43 7.98
C CYS A 373 1.77 12.14 6.72
N PRO A 374 2.12 11.09 5.93
CA PRO A 374 1.53 10.85 4.63
C PRO A 374 0.15 10.19 4.75
N LEU A 375 -0.89 11.01 4.87
CA LEU A 375 -2.30 10.57 4.91
C LEU A 375 -2.92 10.47 3.51
N ARG A 376 -2.13 10.66 2.47
CA ARG A 376 -2.50 10.49 1.06
C ARG A 376 -1.59 9.46 0.44
N ILE A 377 -2.10 8.65 -0.48
CA ILE A 377 -1.29 7.68 -1.21
C ILE A 377 -0.08 8.37 -1.86
N LEU A 378 1.10 7.78 -1.74
CA LEU A 378 2.31 8.31 -2.35
C LEU A 378 2.32 8.04 -3.86
N THR A 379 2.98 8.91 -4.63
CA THR A 379 3.08 8.79 -6.09
C THR A 379 3.64 7.44 -6.51
N VAL A 380 4.70 6.95 -5.86
CA VAL A 380 5.30 5.64 -6.16
C VAL A 380 4.34 4.47 -5.94
N MET A 381 3.38 4.59 -5.04
CA MET A 381 2.33 3.58 -4.81
C MET A 381 1.26 3.63 -5.91
N ASN A 382 0.87 4.84 -6.34
CA ASN A 382 -0.04 5.01 -7.48
C ASN A 382 0.58 4.49 -8.79
N GLU A 383 1.84 4.83 -9.05
CA GLU A 383 2.60 4.32 -10.20
C GLU A 383 2.66 2.79 -10.20
N PHE A 384 2.87 2.18 -9.03
CA PHE A 384 2.84 0.73 -8.91
C PHE A 384 1.45 0.17 -9.28
N LEU A 385 0.35 0.75 -8.79
CA LEU A 385 -1.00 0.29 -9.13
C LEU A 385 -1.27 0.36 -10.64
N VAL A 386 -0.91 1.48 -11.28
CA VAL A 386 -1.08 1.67 -12.73
C VAL A 386 -0.17 0.76 -13.54
N SER A 387 1.00 0.37 -13.01
CA SER A 387 1.93 -0.54 -13.68
C SER A 387 1.49 -2.01 -13.67
N VAL A 388 0.45 -2.37 -12.91
CA VAL A 388 -0.08 -3.73 -12.88
C VAL A 388 -0.68 -4.06 -14.25
N PRO A 389 -0.25 -5.17 -14.91
CA PRO A 389 -0.78 -5.51 -16.23
C PRO A 389 -2.27 -5.81 -16.20
N SER A 390 -3.04 -5.09 -17.00
CA SER A 390 -4.46 -5.37 -17.21
C SER A 390 -4.68 -6.56 -18.15
N GLY A 391 -5.76 -7.33 -17.92
CA GLY A 391 -6.17 -8.48 -18.70
C GLY A 391 -7.69 -8.70 -18.59
N GLN A 392 -8.18 -9.87 -19.00
CA GLN A 392 -9.63 -10.13 -18.91
C GLN A 392 -10.15 -10.19 -17.47
N ALA A 393 -9.39 -10.77 -16.56
CA ALA A 393 -9.77 -10.95 -15.16
C ALA A 393 -9.31 -9.80 -14.26
N LEU A 394 -8.40 -8.94 -14.71
CA LEU A 394 -7.85 -7.83 -13.93
C LEU A 394 -7.88 -6.55 -14.77
N GLN A 395 -8.59 -5.55 -14.30
CA GLN A 395 -8.61 -4.21 -14.88
C GLN A 395 -8.06 -3.19 -13.89
N VAL A 396 -7.20 -2.31 -14.37
CA VAL A 396 -6.72 -1.16 -13.59
C VAL A 396 -7.48 0.09 -14.03
N ILE A 397 -8.10 0.77 -13.07
CA ILE A 397 -8.88 2.00 -13.28
C ILE A 397 -8.08 3.17 -12.69
N ASP A 398 -7.58 4.06 -13.57
CA ASP A 398 -6.81 5.24 -13.16
C ASP A 398 -7.75 6.38 -12.71
N VAL A 399 -8.25 6.26 -11.47
CA VAL A 399 -9.13 7.30 -10.88
C VAL A 399 -8.38 8.60 -10.65
N GLN A 400 -7.08 8.54 -10.36
CA GLN A 400 -6.28 9.74 -10.14
C GLN A 400 -6.19 10.59 -11.42
N GLU A 401 -5.89 9.99 -12.58
CA GLU A 401 -5.84 10.73 -13.84
C GLU A 401 -7.25 11.17 -14.28
N TYR A 402 -8.26 10.31 -14.09
CA TYR A 402 -9.66 10.66 -14.37
C TYR A 402 -10.13 11.90 -13.58
N PHE A 403 -9.70 12.05 -12.32
CA PHE A 403 -9.97 13.23 -11.49
C PHE A 403 -9.14 14.43 -11.93
N ALA A 404 -7.89 14.21 -12.34
CA ALA A 404 -7.04 15.27 -12.86
C ALA A 404 -7.64 15.90 -14.11
N GLU A 405 -8.08 15.11 -15.09
CA GLU A 405 -8.73 15.59 -16.31
C GLU A 405 -9.98 16.46 -16.05
N ARG A 406 -10.66 16.22 -14.92
CA ARG A 406 -11.90 16.93 -14.51
C ARG A 406 -11.67 18.04 -13.50
N SER A 407 -10.42 18.35 -13.25
CA SER A 407 -10.01 19.40 -12.32
C SER A 407 -9.36 20.57 -13.03
N PRO A 408 -9.49 21.80 -12.52
CA PRO A 408 -8.78 22.95 -13.05
C PRO A 408 -7.29 22.69 -13.14
N VAL A 409 -6.71 23.01 -14.29
CA VAL A 409 -5.28 22.84 -14.62
C VAL A 409 -4.75 21.42 -14.33
N GLN A 410 -5.63 20.42 -14.40
CA GLN A 410 -5.35 19.00 -14.14
C GLN A 410 -4.79 18.71 -12.73
N ILE A 411 -5.19 19.53 -11.74
CA ILE A 411 -4.78 19.33 -10.35
C ILE A 411 -6.05 19.22 -9.48
N PRO A 412 -6.38 18.01 -8.99
CA PRO A 412 -7.53 17.80 -8.11
C PRO A 412 -7.41 18.60 -6.81
N GLY A 413 -8.53 19.18 -6.41
CA GLY A 413 -8.65 20.02 -5.23
C GLY A 413 -10.05 19.96 -4.61
N ASP A 414 -10.47 21.01 -3.92
CA ASP A 414 -11.78 21.13 -3.27
C ASP A 414 -12.98 21.04 -4.24
N ASN A 415 -12.72 21.13 -5.54
CA ASN A 415 -13.75 20.86 -6.56
C ASN A 415 -14.26 19.41 -6.53
N LEU A 416 -13.46 18.45 -6.07
CA LEU A 416 -13.79 17.03 -6.01
C LEU A 416 -13.60 16.41 -4.62
N PHE A 417 -12.94 17.11 -3.70
CA PHE A 417 -12.66 16.64 -2.35
C PHE A 417 -13.19 17.59 -1.27
N LEU A 418 -13.52 17.02 -0.10
CA LEU A 418 -13.91 17.75 1.11
C LEU A 418 -12.71 18.00 2.03
N ASP A 419 -11.74 17.13 1.95
CA ASP A 419 -10.49 17.18 2.71
C ASP A 419 -9.34 16.60 1.85
N HIS A 420 -8.39 15.91 2.49
CA HIS A 420 -7.23 15.34 1.81
C HIS A 420 -7.58 14.16 0.88
N VAL A 421 -8.64 13.36 1.17
CA VAL A 421 -8.96 12.10 0.46
C VAL A 421 -10.44 11.80 0.30
N HIS A 422 -11.31 12.42 1.08
CA HIS A 422 -12.74 12.14 1.01
C HIS A 422 -13.41 12.93 -0.12
N PRO A 423 -13.99 12.24 -1.12
CA PRO A 423 -14.61 12.92 -2.24
C PRO A 423 -15.88 13.69 -1.84
N THR A 424 -16.17 14.75 -2.57
CA THR A 424 -17.51 15.34 -2.57
C THR A 424 -18.53 14.35 -3.15
N ILE A 425 -19.83 14.62 -3.04
CA ILE A 425 -20.86 13.80 -3.69
C ILE A 425 -20.56 13.68 -5.20
N ARG A 426 -20.15 14.79 -5.83
CA ARG A 426 -19.73 14.77 -7.25
C ARG A 426 -18.52 13.88 -7.48
N GLY A 427 -17.53 13.88 -6.57
CA GLY A 427 -16.40 12.96 -6.63
C GLY A 427 -16.83 11.51 -6.55
N HIS A 428 -17.74 11.16 -5.64
CA HIS A 428 -18.31 9.81 -5.56
C HIS A 428 -19.06 9.38 -6.82
N GLN A 429 -19.82 10.29 -7.45
CA GLN A 429 -20.48 10.02 -8.73
C GLN A 429 -19.50 9.75 -9.87
N LEU A 430 -18.33 10.39 -9.84
CA LEU A 430 -17.28 10.20 -10.86
C LEU A 430 -16.51 8.88 -10.67
N ILE A 431 -16.41 8.36 -9.46
CA ILE A 431 -15.78 7.06 -9.20
C ILE A 431 -16.71 5.92 -9.65
N ALA A 432 -18.00 6.08 -9.48
CA ALA A 432 -19.05 5.13 -9.89
C ALA A 432 -19.13 4.95 -11.39
#